data_6f7dc69a8437555949d4d0798645ab81
#
_entry.id   6f7dc69a8437555949d4d0798645ab81
#
_cell.length_a   1.000
_cell.length_b   1.000
_cell.length_c   1.000
_cell.angle_alpha   90.00
_cell.angle_beta   90.00
_cell.angle_gamma   90.00
#
_symmetry.space_group_name_H-M   'P 1'
#
loop_
_entity.id
_entity.type
_entity.pdbx_description
1 polymer ?
#
loop_
_entity_poly.entity_id
_entity_poly.type
_entity_poly.pdbx_seq_one_letter_code
_entity_poly.pdbx_strand_id
1 'polypeptide(L)'
;MGGGCALSIAYKTVGKPSKDDFIVISVNHNCPQLGPFTHSFPMPENLPECEACTCAWTWVPDERSSADEMYMNTFNCKVTGGKKGKIQGGKKPIYFGVEGGVKGGKGGRPKYKTKFKNGAQKLKVQWLTTL
;
A
#
# COMPACT_ATOMS: atom_id res chain seq x y z
N MET A 1 11.91 -10.06 -10.79
CA MET A 1 11.33 -9.29 -9.65
C MET A 1 11.59 -7.82 -9.90
N GLY A 2 11.29 -6.97 -9.03
CA GLY A 2 11.31 -5.54 -9.29
C GLY A 2 9.88 -5.01 -9.49
N GLY A 3 9.74 -3.84 -10.07
CA GLY A 3 8.47 -3.12 -10.10
C GLY A 3 8.35 -2.20 -8.91
N GLY A 4 7.25 -2.24 -8.17
CA GLY A 4 7.06 -1.42 -7.00
C GLY A 4 5.98 -1.95 -6.07
N CYS A 5 6.16 -1.69 -4.80
CA CYS A 5 5.18 -2.04 -3.78
C CYS A 5 4.57 -0.79 -3.15
N ALA A 6 3.33 -0.92 -2.73
CA ALA A 6 2.68 0.10 -1.93
C ALA A 6 2.13 -0.51 -0.65
N LEU A 7 2.23 0.26 0.42
CA LEU A 7 1.49 0.02 1.65
C LEU A 7 0.28 0.94 1.65
N SER A 8 -0.89 0.37 1.86
CA SER A 8 -2.16 1.08 1.86
C SER A 8 -2.93 0.78 3.13
N ILE A 9 -3.85 1.66 3.50
CA ILE A 9 -4.64 1.53 4.71
C ILE A 9 -6.10 1.86 4.44
N ALA A 10 -6.98 1.09 5.06
CA ALA A 10 -8.40 1.37 5.13
C ALA A 10 -8.79 1.61 6.59
N TYR A 11 -9.29 2.81 6.86
CA TYR A 11 -9.72 3.21 8.21
C TYR A 11 -11.13 2.72 8.56
N LYS A 12 -11.71 1.91 7.71
CA LYS A 12 -13.01 1.32 7.93
C LYS A 12 -12.91 0.24 9.02
N THR A 13 -13.64 0.45 10.09
CA THR A 13 -13.62 -0.42 11.27
C THR A 13 -14.80 -1.38 11.34
N VAL A 14 -15.79 -1.23 10.46
CA VAL A 14 -16.99 -2.07 10.43
C VAL A 14 -17.11 -2.76 9.07
N GLY A 15 -17.18 -4.08 9.10
CA GLY A 15 -17.23 -4.92 7.91
C GLY A 15 -15.89 -5.04 7.21
N LYS A 16 -15.85 -5.79 6.12
CA LYS A 16 -14.65 -5.91 5.28
C LYS A 16 -14.48 -4.67 4.42
N PRO A 17 -13.28 -4.09 4.34
CA PRO A 17 -13.04 -3.00 3.42
C PRO A 17 -13.12 -3.49 1.97
N SER A 18 -13.66 -2.65 1.10
CA SER A 18 -13.59 -2.86 -0.33
C SER A 18 -12.28 -2.31 -0.88
N LYS A 19 -11.96 -2.64 -2.12
CA LYS A 19 -10.77 -2.09 -2.79
C LYS A 19 -10.76 -0.56 -2.81
N ASP A 20 -11.92 0.07 -2.79
CA ASP A 20 -12.05 1.53 -2.84
C ASP A 20 -11.82 2.21 -1.49
N ASP A 21 -11.80 1.45 -0.40
CA ASP A 21 -11.56 1.97 0.95
C ASP A 21 -10.05 2.17 1.25
N PHE A 22 -9.17 1.55 0.46
CA PHE A 22 -7.73 1.62 0.68
C PHE A 22 -7.14 2.91 0.12
N ILE A 23 -6.26 3.52 0.89
CA ILE A 23 -5.50 4.71 0.51
C ILE A 23 -4.02 4.38 0.63
N VAL A 24 -3.25 4.67 -0.42
CA VAL A 24 -1.80 4.48 -0.41
C VAL A 24 -1.17 5.45 0.57
N ILE A 25 -0.39 4.93 1.50
CA ILE A 25 0.31 5.72 2.51
C ILE A 25 1.83 5.70 2.31
N SER A 26 2.37 4.70 1.62
CA SER A 26 3.80 4.62 1.36
C SER A 26 4.09 3.76 0.14
N VAL A 27 5.17 4.07 -0.56
CA VAL A 27 5.59 3.33 -1.75
C VAL A 27 7.07 2.99 -1.63
N ASN A 28 7.43 1.80 -2.07
CA ASN A 28 8.80 1.36 -2.21
C ASN A 28 9.02 0.88 -3.65
N HIS A 29 9.82 1.62 -4.41
CA HIS A 29 10.12 1.28 -5.80
C HIS A 29 11.16 0.16 -5.95
N ASN A 30 11.78 -0.24 -4.84
CA ASN A 30 12.78 -1.29 -4.80
C ASN A 30 12.25 -2.50 -4.02
N CYS A 31 11.10 -2.98 -4.40
CA CYS A 31 10.35 -4.03 -3.73
C CYS A 31 9.62 -4.89 -4.77
N PRO A 32 9.61 -6.22 -4.63
CA PRO A 32 10.39 -6.98 -3.68
C PRO A 32 11.85 -7.10 -4.12
N GLN A 33 12.72 -7.25 -3.14
CA GLN A 33 14.14 -7.56 -3.37
C GLN A 33 14.41 -9.03 -3.09
N LEU A 34 15.48 -9.55 -3.71
CA LEU A 34 16.04 -10.84 -3.32
C LEU A 34 16.67 -10.68 -1.95
N GLY A 35 16.15 -11.40 -0.95
CA GLY A 35 16.57 -11.42 0.45
C GLY A 35 17.42 -10.26 0.98
N PRO A 36 17.39 -10.00 2.28
CA PRO A 36 16.44 -10.51 3.24
C PRO A 36 15.03 -10.00 2.97
N PHE A 37 14.03 -10.73 3.43
CA PHE A 37 12.61 -10.46 3.11
C PHE A 37 11.99 -9.30 3.88
N THR A 38 12.79 -8.33 4.25
CA THR A 38 12.32 -7.13 4.95
C THR A 38 12.29 -5.95 3.98
N HIS A 39 11.12 -5.36 3.83
CA HIS A 39 10.92 -4.19 2.99
C HIS A 39 10.55 -2.99 3.86
N SER A 40 11.22 -1.87 3.62
CA SER A 40 10.96 -0.64 4.35
C SER A 40 9.99 0.25 3.59
N PHE A 41 9.08 0.86 4.34
CA PHE A 41 8.14 1.85 3.83
C PHE A 41 8.23 3.12 4.66
N PRO A 42 8.62 4.25 4.05
CA PRO A 42 8.59 5.53 4.77
C PRO A 42 7.15 5.91 5.10
N MET A 43 6.91 6.35 6.34
CA MET A 43 5.58 6.73 6.80
C MET A 43 5.37 8.24 6.73
N PRO A 44 4.18 8.69 6.28
CA PRO A 44 3.85 10.11 6.32
C PRO A 44 3.69 10.61 7.75
N GLU A 45 4.08 11.87 7.99
CA GLU A 45 4.08 12.49 9.32
C GLU A 45 2.69 12.63 9.93
N ASN A 46 1.68 12.73 9.09
CA ASN A 46 0.31 13.07 9.51
C ASN A 46 -0.65 11.90 9.36
N LEU A 47 -0.15 10.68 9.50
CA LEU A 47 -1.02 9.51 9.40
C LEU A 47 -1.91 9.42 10.63
N PRO A 48 -3.24 9.42 10.46
CA PRO A 48 -4.16 9.29 11.59
C PRO A 48 -3.99 7.97 12.34
N GLU A 49 -4.15 8.04 13.66
CA GLU A 49 -4.16 6.84 14.49
C GLU A 49 -5.39 5.97 14.24
N CYS A 50 -5.20 4.67 14.37
CA CYS A 50 -6.31 3.73 14.48
C CYS A 50 -5.89 2.50 15.27
N GLU A 51 -6.78 2.04 16.11
CA GLU A 51 -6.57 0.82 16.93
C GLU A 51 -6.76 -0.45 16.11
N ALA A 52 -7.71 -0.43 15.18
CA ALA A 52 -8.03 -1.57 14.33
C ALA A 52 -8.36 -1.09 12.92
N CYS A 53 -7.39 -1.19 12.05
CA CYS A 53 -7.52 -0.89 10.63
C CYS A 53 -7.21 -2.13 9.81
N THR A 54 -7.44 -2.04 8.52
CA THR A 54 -6.96 -3.00 7.55
C THR A 54 -5.87 -2.34 6.72
N CYS A 55 -4.72 -2.96 6.66
CA CYS A 55 -3.65 -2.56 5.75
C CYS A 55 -3.58 -3.51 4.55
N ALA A 56 -2.98 -3.04 3.50
CA ALA A 56 -2.71 -3.85 2.32
C ALA A 56 -1.30 -3.58 1.81
N TRP A 57 -0.59 -4.65 1.52
CA TRP A 57 0.62 -4.61 0.71
C TRP A 57 0.23 -5.00 -0.71
N THR A 58 0.61 -4.18 -1.67
CA THR A 58 0.38 -4.45 -3.08
C THR A 58 1.70 -4.38 -3.84
N TRP A 59 1.88 -5.27 -4.79
CA TRP A 59 3.04 -5.31 -5.66
C TRP A 59 2.60 -5.38 -7.11
N VAL A 60 3.11 -4.45 -7.91
CA VAL A 60 2.99 -4.49 -9.36
C VAL A 60 4.37 -4.88 -9.90
N PRO A 61 4.52 -6.08 -10.47
CA PRO A 61 5.79 -6.51 -11.04
C PRO A 61 6.26 -5.59 -12.18
N ASP A 62 7.53 -5.62 -12.49
CA ASP A 62 8.07 -4.85 -13.60
C ASP A 62 7.71 -5.46 -14.96
N GLU A 63 8.13 -4.80 -16.04
CA GLU A 63 7.80 -5.16 -17.41
C GLU A 63 8.36 -6.50 -17.87
N ARG A 64 9.29 -7.09 -17.10
CA ARG A 64 9.84 -8.41 -17.40
C ARG A 64 8.86 -9.55 -17.10
N SER A 65 7.84 -9.28 -16.30
CA SER A 65 6.74 -10.22 -16.12
C SER A 65 5.87 -10.27 -17.38
N SER A 66 5.55 -11.46 -17.84
CA SER A 66 4.76 -11.66 -19.06
C SER A 66 3.27 -11.49 -18.87
N ALA A 67 2.78 -11.48 -17.64
CA ALA A 67 1.36 -11.42 -17.32
C ALA A 67 0.95 -10.06 -16.77
N ASP A 68 -0.27 -9.66 -17.08
CA ASP A 68 -0.92 -8.52 -16.44
C ASP A 68 -1.40 -8.98 -15.07
N GLU A 69 -0.57 -8.77 -14.05
CA GLU A 69 -0.83 -9.26 -12.71
C GLU A 69 -0.34 -8.28 -11.64
N MET A 70 -0.96 -8.37 -10.50
CA MET A 70 -0.51 -7.76 -9.27
C MET A 70 -0.67 -8.73 -8.12
N TYR A 71 0.03 -8.49 -7.04
CA TYR A 71 -0.11 -9.25 -5.81
C TYR A 71 -0.60 -8.34 -4.70
N MET A 72 -1.48 -8.85 -3.86
CA MET A 72 -2.05 -8.11 -2.75
C MET A 72 -2.21 -9.01 -1.54
N ASN A 73 -1.72 -8.55 -0.39
CA ASN A 73 -1.99 -9.14 0.91
C ASN A 73 -2.64 -8.10 1.81
N THR A 74 -3.73 -8.49 2.45
CA THR A 74 -4.38 -7.66 3.46
C THR A 74 -4.12 -8.22 4.85
N PHE A 75 -4.02 -7.34 5.83
CA PHE A 75 -3.76 -7.71 7.21
C PHE A 75 -4.33 -6.67 8.16
N ASN A 76 -4.67 -7.12 9.36
CA ASN A 76 -5.08 -6.21 10.42
C ASN A 76 -3.87 -5.41 10.90
N CYS A 77 -4.07 -4.13 11.10
CA CYS A 77 -3.00 -3.24 11.52
C CYS A 77 -3.52 -2.19 12.49
N LYS A 78 -2.59 -1.55 13.18
CA LYS A 78 -2.89 -0.35 13.95
C LYS A 78 -1.82 0.71 13.71
N VAL A 79 -2.21 1.96 13.81
CA VAL A 79 -1.32 3.10 13.71
C VAL A 79 -1.22 3.78 15.05
N THR A 80 -0.01 3.96 15.53
CA THR A 80 0.27 4.63 16.81
C THR A 80 1.18 5.84 16.60
N GLY A 81 1.08 6.82 17.47
CA GLY A 81 1.90 8.02 17.41
C GLY A 81 1.43 9.08 16.41
N GLY A 82 0.28 8.86 15.80
CA GLY A 82 -0.30 9.78 14.83
C GLY A 82 -1.31 10.74 15.43
N LYS A 83 -2.10 11.35 14.56
CA LYS A 83 -3.17 12.27 14.94
C LYS A 83 -4.50 11.53 15.01
N LYS A 84 -5.47 12.13 15.72
CA LYS A 84 -6.86 11.67 15.64
C LYS A 84 -7.48 12.11 14.32
N GLY A 85 -8.39 11.29 13.80
CA GLY A 85 -9.14 11.62 12.60
C GLY A 85 -9.03 10.53 11.53
N LYS A 86 -9.34 10.92 10.31
CA LYS A 86 -9.28 10.06 9.13
C LYS A 86 -8.50 10.76 8.03
N ILE A 87 -7.85 9.98 7.15
CA ILE A 87 -7.25 10.54 5.95
C ILE A 87 -8.40 11.08 5.07
N GLN A 88 -8.26 12.34 4.68
CA GLN A 88 -9.13 12.94 3.69
C GLN A 88 -8.41 12.98 2.34
N GLY A 89 -9.06 12.43 1.32
CA GLY A 89 -8.44 12.30 0.02
C GLY A 89 -7.41 11.19 -0.03
N GLY A 90 -6.42 11.33 -0.89
CA GLY A 90 -5.39 10.34 -1.11
C GLY A 90 -5.63 9.53 -2.38
N LYS A 91 -4.68 8.68 -2.70
CA LYS A 91 -4.74 7.87 -3.92
C LYS A 91 -4.98 6.42 -3.59
N LYS A 92 -5.78 5.77 -4.43
CA LYS A 92 -6.04 4.34 -4.34
C LYS A 92 -4.83 3.54 -4.80
N PRO A 93 -4.68 2.29 -4.33
CA PRO A 93 -3.71 1.37 -4.88
C PRO A 93 -3.91 1.17 -6.38
N ILE A 94 -2.84 0.82 -7.06
CA ILE A 94 -2.92 0.40 -8.46
C ILE A 94 -3.43 -1.04 -8.50
N TYR A 95 -4.63 -1.22 -9.00
CA TYR A 95 -5.22 -2.54 -9.22
C TYR A 95 -4.97 -2.95 -10.67
N PHE A 96 -3.77 -3.43 -10.94
CA PHE A 96 -3.31 -3.78 -12.27
C PHE A 96 -3.72 -5.21 -12.65
N GLY A 97 -4.30 -5.36 -13.82
CA GLY A 97 -4.67 -6.67 -14.33
C GLY A 97 -5.91 -7.31 -13.68
N VAL A 98 -6.61 -6.59 -12.82
CA VAL A 98 -7.83 -7.07 -12.17
C VAL A 98 -9.07 -6.39 -12.75
N GLU A 99 -10.24 -7.01 -12.56
CA GLU A 99 -11.50 -6.44 -13.04
C GLU A 99 -11.72 -5.03 -12.49
N GLY A 100 -12.05 -4.10 -13.38
CA GLY A 100 -12.20 -2.68 -13.02
C GLY A 100 -10.90 -1.95 -12.71
N GLY A 101 -9.75 -2.61 -12.86
CA GLY A 101 -8.44 -2.02 -12.66
C GLY A 101 -7.77 -1.59 -13.95
N VAL A 102 -6.51 -1.20 -13.84
CA VAL A 102 -5.69 -0.74 -14.98
C VAL A 102 -5.12 -1.96 -15.71
N LYS A 103 -5.18 -1.92 -17.03
CA LYS A 103 -4.55 -2.94 -17.89
C LYS A 103 -3.29 -2.38 -18.54
N GLY A 104 -2.39 -3.26 -18.92
CA GLY A 104 -1.25 -2.90 -19.76
C GLY A 104 -1.69 -2.41 -21.13
N GLY A 105 -0.92 -1.52 -21.70
CA GLY A 105 -1.16 -0.95 -23.02
C GLY A 105 0.07 -0.23 -23.54
N LYS A 106 -0.09 0.66 -24.49
CA LYS A 106 0.99 1.55 -24.91
C LYS A 106 1.53 2.33 -23.72
N GLY A 107 2.80 2.16 -23.40
CA GLY A 107 3.42 2.79 -22.24
C GLY A 107 3.71 1.85 -21.07
N GLY A 108 3.37 0.58 -21.20
CA GLY A 108 3.74 -0.46 -20.26
C GLY A 108 2.92 -0.49 -18.99
N ARG A 109 3.51 -0.99 -17.92
CA ARG A 109 2.84 -1.16 -16.63
C ARG A 109 2.73 0.14 -15.87
N PRO A 110 1.61 0.36 -15.16
CA PRO A 110 1.50 1.52 -14.29
C PRO A 110 2.55 1.44 -13.17
N LYS A 111 3.03 2.60 -12.74
CA LYS A 111 4.02 2.71 -11.67
C LYS A 111 3.52 3.66 -10.59
N TYR A 112 3.79 3.31 -9.36
CA TYR A 112 3.54 4.22 -8.26
C TYR A 112 4.48 5.43 -8.36
N LYS A 113 3.91 6.61 -8.21
CA LYS A 113 4.68 7.85 -8.08
C LYS A 113 4.74 8.22 -6.61
N THR A 114 5.91 8.21 -6.02
CA THR A 114 6.07 8.66 -4.63
C THR A 114 6.20 10.17 -4.58
N LYS A 115 5.34 10.77 -3.79
CA LYS A 115 5.52 12.14 -3.32
C LYS A 115 5.41 12.22 -1.79
N PHE A 116 5.53 11.09 -1.11
CA PHE A 116 5.50 11.10 0.34
C PHE A 116 6.82 11.65 0.85
N LYS A 117 6.76 12.67 1.66
CA LYS A 117 7.91 13.09 2.45
C LYS A 117 8.29 11.93 3.35
N ASN A 118 9.57 11.68 3.51
CA ASN A 118 10.04 10.71 4.48
C ASN A 118 9.36 11.00 5.81
N GLY A 119 8.57 10.04 6.26
CA GLY A 119 7.69 10.24 7.38
C GLY A 119 8.42 10.36 8.71
N ALA A 120 7.71 10.84 9.68
CA ALA A 120 8.19 10.88 11.05
C ALA A 120 8.51 9.46 11.52
N GLN A 121 9.72 9.28 12.02
CA GLN A 121 10.18 8.00 12.54
C GLN A 121 9.35 7.47 13.71
N LYS A 122 8.49 8.31 14.28
CA LYS A 122 7.63 7.96 15.41
C LYS A 122 6.34 7.26 15.03
N LEU A 123 5.95 7.32 13.76
CA LEU A 123 4.74 6.65 13.31
C LEU A 123 5.05 5.20 12.95
N LYS A 124 4.21 4.30 13.41
CA LYS A 124 4.35 2.87 13.13
C LYS A 124 3.03 2.31 12.64
N VAL A 125 3.11 1.52 11.58
CA VAL A 125 2.04 0.61 11.20
C VAL A 125 2.45 -0.76 11.69
N GLN A 126 1.69 -1.28 12.64
CA GLN A 126 2.00 -2.54 13.27
C GLN A 126 1.11 -3.64 12.70
N TRP A 127 1.75 -4.75 12.37
CA TRP A 127 1.06 -5.97 12.00
C TRP A 127 0.36 -6.56 13.24
N LEU A 128 -0.94 -6.75 13.19
CA LEU A 128 -1.69 -7.38 14.28
C LEU A 128 -2.02 -8.83 13.96
N THR A 129 -2.72 -9.06 12.87
CA THR A 129 -3.07 -10.40 12.40
C THR A 129 -3.26 -10.38 10.89
N THR A 130 -2.95 -11.49 10.24
CA THR A 130 -3.31 -11.69 8.83
C THR A 130 -4.81 -11.99 8.71
N LEU A 131 -5.39 -11.49 7.66
CA LEU A 131 -6.78 -11.80 7.32
C LEU A 131 -6.89 -13.13 6.57
#